data_5a95fe9cb58ffff29dc712e6cdfbb5a8
#
_entry.id   5a95fe9cb58ffff29dc712e6cdfbb5a8
#
_cell.length_a   1.000
_cell.length_b   1.000
_cell.length_c   1.000
_cell.angle_alpha   90.00
_cell.angle_beta   90.00
_cell.angle_gamma   90.00
#
_symmetry.space_group_name_H-M   'P 1'
#
loop_
_entity.id
_entity.type
_entity.pdbx_description
1 polymer ?
#
loop_
_entity_poly.entity_id
_entity_poly.type
_entity_poly.pdbx_seq_one_letter_code
_entity_poly.pdbx_strand_id
1 'polypeptide(L)'
;MNNNTSSDSCLGARLSAAALRGVLGSLLTKNLSRPERPTPICIWGTHGLGKTEIAMELAREHGWKFAYCAPAQFEEMGDLHGLPERVNGALEKDGTGRTVYSPPEWVPAEAGPGILLLDDINRADDRILRGIMQLLQHYEMFSWALPPKWQIIATANPDSGDYSVTAMDDAMLTRMLHMTLVFEAKPWAAWALTAGIDTRGIDFVLTYPEIVAGRRTTPRSLVQFFTQIKDIPDLADSLDLVSVLAAGCLEEATIGSFVRFVQDSLSRLPSPEEILLAESPKDFLPRVRDLVAGTGGARRVDLLSTLCARIEMELRRASFQPSVNSAENLIEFLLCDVIPGDLRFALHRDLGPIGMMLVPGARTAGAACKDRRVASNILKMF
;
A
#
# COMPACT_ATOMS: atom_id res chain seq x y z
N MET A 1 -19.11 -36.44 2.61
CA MET A 1 -18.06 -35.82 1.76
C MET A 1 -18.51 -34.41 1.40
N ASN A 2 -18.29 -33.46 2.28
CA ASN A 2 -18.57 -32.06 2.01
C ASN A 2 -17.23 -31.36 1.92
N ASN A 3 -16.77 -31.12 0.70
CA ASN A 3 -15.67 -30.22 0.43
C ASN A 3 -16.18 -28.77 0.63
N ASN A 4 -16.13 -28.29 1.85
CA ASN A 4 -16.17 -26.86 2.12
C ASN A 4 -14.75 -26.32 1.86
N THR A 5 -14.45 -26.04 0.60
CA THR A 5 -13.47 -25.03 0.28
C THR A 5 -14.04 -23.70 0.76
N SER A 6 -13.52 -23.16 1.86
CA SER A 6 -13.73 -21.77 2.27
C SER A 6 -13.32 -20.90 1.09
N SER A 7 -14.30 -20.47 0.31
CA SER A 7 -14.10 -19.47 -0.73
C SER A 7 -13.70 -18.19 0.00
N ASP A 8 -12.43 -17.83 -0.11
CA ASP A 8 -11.93 -16.47 0.17
C ASP A 8 -12.91 -15.50 -0.49
N SER A 9 -13.73 -14.83 0.30
CA SER A 9 -14.78 -13.92 -0.18
C SER A 9 -14.17 -12.59 -0.66
N CYS A 10 -13.16 -12.69 -1.53
CA CYS A 10 -12.57 -11.54 -2.20
C CYS A 10 -13.45 -11.12 -3.36
N LEU A 11 -14.04 -9.94 -3.26
CA LEU A 11 -14.88 -9.38 -4.31
C LEU A 11 -14.10 -8.41 -5.21
N GLY A 12 -14.32 -8.52 -6.50
CA GLY A 12 -13.71 -7.65 -7.50
C GLY A 12 -12.25 -8.02 -7.83
N ALA A 13 -11.58 -7.12 -8.55
CA ALA A 13 -10.19 -7.31 -8.95
C ALA A 13 -9.23 -7.23 -7.75
N ARG A 14 -8.24 -8.13 -7.71
CA ARG A 14 -7.14 -8.11 -6.72
C ARG A 14 -6.05 -7.16 -7.21
N LEU A 15 -5.76 -6.13 -6.46
CA LEU A 15 -4.87 -5.04 -6.85
C LEU A 15 -3.83 -4.76 -5.75
N SER A 16 -2.59 -4.50 -6.14
CA SER A 16 -1.59 -3.93 -5.25
C SER A 16 -1.96 -2.50 -4.85
N ALA A 17 -1.36 -1.96 -3.80
CA ALA A 17 -1.60 -0.58 -3.35
C ALA A 17 -1.37 0.44 -4.48
N ALA A 18 -0.30 0.30 -5.26
CA ALA A 18 0.00 1.18 -6.39
C ALA A 18 -1.05 1.10 -7.50
N ALA A 19 -1.45 -0.12 -7.88
CA ALA A 19 -2.49 -0.33 -8.90
C ALA A 19 -3.85 0.20 -8.44
N LEU A 20 -4.23 -0.06 -7.18
CA LEU A 20 -5.47 0.44 -6.58
C LEU A 20 -5.51 1.98 -6.60
N ARG A 21 -4.44 2.66 -6.18
CA ARG A 21 -4.34 4.13 -6.22
C ARG A 21 -4.52 4.67 -7.64
N GLY A 22 -3.87 4.07 -8.63
CA GLY A 22 -3.99 4.47 -10.04
C GLY A 22 -5.42 4.34 -10.56
N VAL A 23 -6.08 3.22 -10.27
CA VAL A 23 -7.48 2.96 -10.66
C VAL A 23 -8.43 3.93 -9.95
N LEU A 24 -8.30 4.09 -8.63
CA LEU A 24 -9.12 5.02 -7.85
C LEU A 24 -8.94 6.46 -8.32
N GLY A 25 -7.71 6.95 -8.49
CA GLY A 25 -7.43 8.31 -8.95
C GLY A 25 -8.09 8.61 -10.29
N SER A 26 -7.95 7.70 -11.26
CA SER A 26 -8.57 7.83 -12.57
C SER A 26 -10.10 7.80 -12.51
N LEU A 27 -10.67 6.87 -11.74
CA LEU A 27 -12.12 6.68 -11.64
C LEU A 27 -12.78 7.87 -10.93
N LEU A 28 -12.24 8.27 -9.77
CA LEU A 28 -12.79 9.37 -8.97
C LEU A 28 -12.69 10.71 -9.72
N THR A 29 -11.58 10.97 -10.40
CA THR A 29 -11.42 12.18 -11.24
C THR A 29 -12.44 12.19 -12.38
N LYS A 30 -12.64 11.06 -13.06
CA LYS A 30 -13.64 10.95 -14.14
C LYS A 30 -15.07 11.18 -13.63
N ASN A 31 -15.38 10.69 -12.43
CA ASN A 31 -16.69 10.85 -11.81
C ASN A 31 -17.03 12.32 -11.52
N LEU A 32 -16.04 13.17 -11.21
CA LEU A 32 -16.28 14.59 -10.92
C LEU A 32 -16.85 15.38 -12.12
N SER A 33 -16.63 14.88 -13.35
CA SER A 33 -17.16 15.50 -14.58
C SER A 33 -18.56 15.03 -14.95
N ARG A 34 -19.13 14.03 -14.23
CA ARG A 34 -20.45 13.48 -14.50
C ARG A 34 -21.52 14.21 -13.66
N PRO A 35 -22.73 14.39 -14.20
CA PRO A 35 -23.84 14.98 -13.45
C PRO A 35 -24.46 14.01 -12.44
N GLU A 36 -24.40 12.70 -12.72
CA GLU A 36 -25.00 11.67 -11.88
C GLU A 36 -24.12 11.39 -10.65
N ARG A 37 -24.76 10.94 -9.56
CA ARG A 37 -24.04 10.41 -8.39
C ARG A 37 -23.26 9.15 -8.79
N PRO A 38 -21.97 9.06 -8.46
CA PRO A 38 -21.17 7.88 -8.83
C PRO A 38 -21.56 6.67 -7.98
N THR A 39 -21.31 5.47 -8.49
CA THR A 39 -21.41 4.26 -7.68
C THR A 39 -20.34 4.28 -6.59
N PRO A 40 -20.70 4.05 -5.30
CA PRO A 40 -19.74 3.93 -4.22
C PRO A 40 -18.73 2.80 -4.48
N ILE A 41 -17.53 2.94 -3.93
CA ILE A 41 -16.47 1.95 -4.10
C ILE A 41 -16.23 1.25 -2.76
N CYS A 42 -16.16 -0.08 -2.75
CA CYS A 42 -15.78 -0.86 -1.58
C CYS A 42 -14.40 -1.49 -1.79
N ILE A 43 -13.47 -1.16 -0.89
CA ILE A 43 -12.11 -1.71 -0.86
C ILE A 43 -12.06 -2.83 0.17
N TRP A 44 -11.92 -4.05 -0.31
CA TRP A 44 -11.72 -5.25 0.51
C TRP A 44 -10.25 -5.46 0.82
N GLY A 45 -9.98 -6.08 1.94
CA GLY A 45 -8.63 -6.52 2.31
C GLY A 45 -8.48 -6.72 3.80
N THR A 46 -7.52 -7.52 4.22
CA THR A 46 -7.25 -7.76 5.64
C THR A 46 -6.88 -6.46 6.35
N HIS A 47 -6.94 -6.45 7.68
CA HIS A 47 -6.56 -5.28 8.47
C HIS A 47 -5.08 -4.94 8.29
N GLY A 48 -4.72 -3.67 8.48
CA GLY A 48 -3.33 -3.21 8.43
C GLY A 48 -2.71 -3.14 7.03
N LEU A 49 -3.46 -3.39 5.93
CA LEU A 49 -2.98 -3.25 4.56
C LEU A 49 -2.90 -1.80 4.06
N GLY A 50 -3.46 -0.83 4.80
CA GLY A 50 -3.45 0.58 4.40
C GLY A 50 -4.66 1.02 3.58
N LYS A 51 -5.82 0.34 3.67
CA LYS A 51 -7.05 0.71 2.94
C LYS A 51 -7.46 2.17 3.21
N THR A 52 -7.50 2.54 4.49
CA THR A 52 -7.86 3.88 4.96
C THR A 52 -6.84 4.93 4.49
N GLU A 53 -5.57 4.62 4.64
CA GLU A 53 -4.44 5.47 4.24
C GLU A 53 -4.47 5.79 2.76
N ILE A 54 -4.75 4.80 1.90
CA ILE A 54 -4.86 4.99 0.45
C ILE A 54 -5.92 6.04 0.10
N ALA A 55 -7.10 5.98 0.73
CA ALA A 55 -8.17 6.95 0.49
C ALA A 55 -7.78 8.37 0.97
N MET A 56 -7.14 8.47 2.14
CA MET A 56 -6.65 9.74 2.70
C MET A 56 -5.56 10.37 1.84
N GLU A 57 -4.56 9.58 1.44
CA GLU A 57 -3.47 10.04 0.59
C GLU A 57 -3.96 10.51 -0.77
N LEU A 58 -4.91 9.79 -1.36
CA LEU A 58 -5.50 10.14 -2.63
C LEU A 58 -6.25 11.49 -2.56
N ALA A 59 -7.02 11.72 -1.50
CA ALA A 59 -7.67 13.01 -1.28
C ALA A 59 -6.64 14.14 -1.15
N ARG A 60 -5.56 13.92 -0.40
CA ARG A 60 -4.48 14.90 -0.21
C ARG A 60 -3.75 15.23 -1.51
N GLU A 61 -3.41 14.22 -2.32
CA GLU A 61 -2.72 14.39 -3.60
C GLU A 61 -3.50 15.22 -4.61
N HIS A 62 -4.83 15.05 -4.62
CA HIS A 62 -5.71 15.76 -5.52
C HIS A 62 -6.24 17.10 -4.94
N GLY A 63 -5.88 17.44 -3.70
CA GLY A 63 -6.42 18.61 -3.01
C GLY A 63 -7.93 18.51 -2.72
N TRP A 64 -8.47 17.29 -2.59
CA TRP A 64 -9.86 17.03 -2.29
C TRP A 64 -10.14 17.08 -0.79
N LYS A 65 -11.36 17.44 -0.44
CA LYS A 65 -11.84 17.35 0.95
C LYS A 65 -11.96 15.89 1.37
N PHE A 66 -11.78 15.64 2.66
CA PHE A 66 -11.88 14.30 3.22
C PHE A 66 -12.78 14.30 4.46
N ALA A 67 -13.73 13.39 4.50
CA ALA A 67 -14.56 13.13 5.66
C ALA A 67 -14.43 11.64 6.03
N TYR A 68 -14.39 11.38 7.33
CA TYR A 68 -14.20 10.04 7.89
C TYR A 68 -15.40 9.66 8.75
N CYS A 69 -15.88 8.44 8.56
CA CYS A 69 -16.93 7.84 9.36
C CYS A 69 -16.56 6.38 9.61
N ALA A 70 -16.62 5.95 10.86
CA ALA A 70 -16.44 4.57 11.28
C ALA A 70 -17.75 3.97 11.79
N PRO A 71 -18.58 3.38 10.94
CA PRO A 71 -19.90 2.87 11.32
C PRO A 71 -19.85 1.81 12.44
N ALA A 72 -18.74 1.13 12.59
CA ALA A 72 -18.51 0.18 13.67
C ALA A 72 -18.52 0.81 15.08
N GLN A 73 -18.39 2.13 15.19
CA GLN A 73 -18.43 2.87 16.46
C GLN A 73 -19.83 3.34 16.83
N PHE A 74 -20.80 3.14 15.94
CA PHE A 74 -22.17 3.59 16.20
C PHE A 74 -22.92 2.60 17.11
N GLU A 75 -23.48 3.10 18.18
CA GLU A 75 -24.28 2.32 19.13
C GLU A 75 -25.76 2.39 18.78
N GLU A 76 -26.21 3.55 18.31
CA GLU A 76 -27.60 3.82 17.97
C GLU A 76 -27.78 4.36 16.55
N MET A 77 -29.00 4.24 16.03
CA MET A 77 -29.33 4.78 14.71
C MET A 77 -29.18 6.30 14.64
N GLY A 78 -29.28 7.00 15.77
CA GLY A 78 -29.04 8.44 15.86
C GLY A 78 -27.62 8.84 15.47
N ASP A 79 -26.63 8.01 15.75
CA ASP A 79 -25.23 8.24 15.36
C ASP A 79 -25.07 8.25 13.84
N LEU A 80 -25.91 7.47 13.15
CA LEU A 80 -25.90 7.36 11.70
C LEU A 80 -26.69 8.46 11.02
N HIS A 81 -27.97 8.67 11.39
CA HIS A 81 -28.85 9.58 10.66
C HIS A 81 -29.05 10.94 11.32
N GLY A 82 -28.46 11.15 12.49
CA GLY A 82 -28.62 12.36 13.28
C GLY A 82 -29.83 12.34 14.20
N LEU A 83 -30.03 13.45 14.87
CA LEU A 83 -31.11 13.60 15.83
C LEU A 83 -32.37 14.24 15.21
N PRO A 84 -33.57 13.78 15.59
CA PRO A 84 -34.78 14.37 15.11
C PRO A 84 -35.03 15.75 15.75
N GLU A 85 -35.31 16.74 14.94
CA GLU A 85 -35.69 18.08 15.34
C GLU A 85 -37.08 18.39 14.80
N ARG A 86 -37.91 19.06 15.61
CA ARG A 86 -39.19 19.53 15.16
C ARG A 86 -39.06 20.95 14.59
N VAL A 87 -39.26 21.08 13.31
CA VAL A 87 -39.29 22.39 12.64
C VAL A 87 -40.73 22.81 12.45
N ASN A 88 -41.10 23.93 13.07
CA ASN A 88 -42.42 24.58 12.86
C ASN A 88 -42.30 25.39 11.57
N GLY A 89 -42.90 24.90 10.48
CA GLY A 89 -42.94 25.63 9.22
C GLY A 89 -43.82 26.85 9.28
N ALA A 90 -43.29 28.02 8.93
CA ALA A 90 -44.05 29.28 8.82
C ALA A 90 -45.10 29.29 7.67
N LEU A 91 -45.20 28.20 6.91
CA LEU A 91 -46.04 28.07 5.70
C LEU A 91 -47.15 27.02 5.81
N GLU A 92 -47.21 26.24 6.88
CA GLU A 92 -48.32 25.29 7.06
C GLU A 92 -49.43 25.91 7.90
N LYS A 93 -50.54 26.20 7.24
CA LYS A 93 -51.74 26.80 7.88
C LYS A 93 -52.37 25.95 8.99
N ASP A 94 -51.88 24.70 9.15
CA ASP A 94 -52.48 23.70 10.05
C ASP A 94 -51.69 23.45 11.33
N GLY A 95 -50.57 24.15 11.56
CA GLY A 95 -49.78 24.00 12.79
C GLY A 95 -49.06 22.63 12.94
N THR A 96 -49.03 21.82 11.89
CA THR A 96 -48.37 20.52 11.87
C THR A 96 -46.85 20.67 11.62
N GLY A 97 -46.07 20.61 12.70
CA GLY A 97 -44.62 20.62 12.57
C GLY A 97 -44.10 19.35 11.88
N ARG A 98 -43.10 19.50 11.04
CA ARG A 98 -42.35 18.34 10.46
C ARG A 98 -41.19 17.93 11.35
N THR A 99 -40.94 16.62 11.43
CA THR A 99 -39.71 16.11 11.99
C THR A 99 -38.67 16.11 10.88
N VAL A 100 -37.54 16.76 11.10
CA VAL A 100 -36.35 16.70 10.26
C VAL A 100 -35.21 16.13 11.08
N TYR A 101 -34.22 15.52 10.42
CA TYR A 101 -33.03 15.02 11.06
C TYR A 101 -31.87 15.94 10.76
N SER A 102 -31.23 16.46 11.80
CA SER A 102 -30.01 17.23 11.68
C SER A 102 -28.85 16.28 11.40
N PRO A 103 -28.00 16.53 10.36
CA PRO A 103 -26.91 15.63 10.02
C PRO A 103 -25.89 15.54 11.15
N PRO A 104 -25.32 14.34 11.41
CA PRO A 104 -24.21 14.18 12.34
C PRO A 104 -22.94 14.91 11.87
N GLU A 105 -22.00 15.13 12.79
CA GLU A 105 -20.74 15.85 12.52
C GLU A 105 -19.89 15.24 11.40
N TRP A 106 -19.91 13.91 11.23
CA TRP A 106 -19.17 13.23 10.17
C TRP A 106 -19.69 13.52 8.76
N VAL A 107 -20.90 14.08 8.62
CA VAL A 107 -21.49 14.45 7.34
C VAL A 107 -20.92 15.78 6.87
N PRO A 108 -20.27 15.85 5.70
CA PRO A 108 -19.73 17.10 5.20
C PRO A 108 -20.81 18.12 4.91
N ALA A 109 -20.56 19.38 5.30
CA ALA A 109 -21.50 20.49 5.08
C ALA A 109 -21.28 21.22 3.75
N GLU A 110 -20.07 21.22 3.22
CA GLU A 110 -19.70 21.99 2.04
C GLU A 110 -19.57 21.12 0.78
N ALA A 111 -19.80 21.71 -0.39
CA ALA A 111 -19.57 21.03 -1.67
C ALA A 111 -18.12 20.55 -1.82
N GLY A 112 -17.95 19.39 -2.52
CA GLY A 112 -16.64 18.83 -2.86
C GLY A 112 -15.90 19.65 -3.93
N PRO A 113 -14.89 19.07 -4.56
CA PRO A 113 -14.62 17.63 -4.59
C PRO A 113 -14.16 17.06 -3.25
N GLY A 114 -14.65 15.87 -2.91
CA GLY A 114 -14.33 15.23 -1.64
C GLY A 114 -14.59 13.72 -1.63
N ILE A 115 -13.92 13.04 -0.70
CA ILE A 115 -14.10 11.62 -0.40
C ILE A 115 -14.73 11.50 1.01
N LEU A 116 -15.86 10.83 1.08
CA LEU A 116 -16.41 10.31 2.34
C LEU A 116 -15.96 8.86 2.49
N LEU A 117 -15.11 8.59 3.46
CA LEU A 117 -14.69 7.25 3.80
C LEU A 117 -15.59 6.65 4.88
N LEU A 118 -16.23 5.51 4.54
CA LEU A 118 -16.93 4.65 5.49
C LEU A 118 -15.98 3.51 5.87
N ASP A 119 -15.28 3.65 6.99
CA ASP A 119 -14.21 2.73 7.36
C ASP A 119 -14.72 1.50 8.11
N ASP A 120 -14.19 0.33 7.74
CA ASP A 120 -14.54 -0.98 8.31
C ASP A 120 -16.07 -1.22 8.38
N ILE A 121 -16.77 -0.91 7.28
CA ILE A 121 -18.24 -0.86 7.21
C ILE A 121 -18.90 -2.15 7.72
N ASN A 122 -18.33 -3.32 7.43
CA ASN A 122 -18.84 -4.61 7.83
C ASN A 122 -18.47 -5.05 9.27
N ARG A 123 -17.93 -4.12 10.07
CA ARG A 123 -17.80 -4.29 11.52
C ARG A 123 -18.95 -3.65 12.29
N ALA A 124 -19.79 -2.87 11.62
CA ALA A 124 -21.02 -2.33 12.17
C ALA A 124 -22.07 -3.41 12.39
N ASP A 125 -23.00 -3.18 13.30
CA ASP A 125 -24.12 -4.09 13.48
C ASP A 125 -25.08 -4.05 12.26
N ASP A 126 -25.90 -5.09 12.14
CA ASP A 126 -26.80 -5.26 11.01
C ASP A 126 -27.83 -4.11 10.86
N ARG A 127 -28.25 -3.45 11.93
CA ARG A 127 -29.16 -2.30 11.88
C ARG A 127 -28.48 -1.09 11.24
N ILE A 128 -27.25 -0.82 11.62
CA ILE A 128 -26.44 0.27 11.07
C ILE A 128 -26.14 -0.02 9.58
N LEU A 129 -25.75 -1.24 9.24
CA LEU A 129 -25.53 -1.64 7.85
C LEU A 129 -26.75 -1.41 6.96
N ARG A 130 -27.94 -1.81 7.43
CA ARG A 130 -29.19 -1.56 6.68
C ARG A 130 -29.48 -0.07 6.53
N GLY A 131 -29.20 0.73 7.56
CA GLY A 131 -29.34 2.18 7.49
C GLY A 131 -28.43 2.80 6.44
N ILE A 132 -27.18 2.35 6.34
CA ILE A 132 -26.19 2.84 5.37
C ILE A 132 -26.60 2.57 3.91
N MET A 133 -27.40 1.54 3.64
CA MET A 133 -27.82 1.20 2.27
C MET A 133 -28.48 2.37 1.55
N GLN A 134 -29.27 3.19 2.24
CA GLN A 134 -29.88 4.39 1.63
C GLN A 134 -28.80 5.39 1.22
N LEU A 135 -27.82 5.62 2.08
CA LEU A 135 -26.70 6.53 1.80
C LEU A 135 -25.87 6.06 0.60
N LEU A 136 -25.58 4.76 0.52
CA LEU A 136 -24.83 4.18 -0.61
C LEU A 136 -25.60 4.32 -1.93
N GLN A 137 -26.92 4.19 -1.91
CA GLN A 137 -27.72 4.23 -3.13
C GLN A 137 -28.02 5.63 -3.61
N HIS A 138 -28.39 6.54 -2.69
CA HIS A 138 -28.95 7.84 -3.02
C HIS A 138 -28.06 9.02 -2.63
N TYR A 139 -26.97 8.79 -1.86
CA TYR A 139 -26.16 9.86 -1.28
C TYR A 139 -26.93 10.80 -0.36
N GLU A 140 -28.02 10.27 0.19
CA GLU A 140 -28.91 10.98 1.10
C GLU A 140 -29.41 10.04 2.19
N MET A 141 -29.86 10.60 3.28
CA MET A 141 -30.45 9.86 4.38
C MET A 141 -31.48 10.74 5.10
N PHE A 142 -32.72 10.26 5.19
CA PHE A 142 -33.85 10.99 5.80
C PHE A 142 -34.02 12.44 5.28
N SER A 143 -33.53 13.41 6.04
CA SER A 143 -33.74 14.85 5.78
C SER A 143 -32.51 15.55 5.19
N TRP A 144 -31.38 14.85 5.02
CA TRP A 144 -30.15 15.43 4.53
C TRP A 144 -29.55 14.62 3.40
N ALA A 145 -28.73 15.27 2.61
CA ALA A 145 -27.99 14.65 1.52
C ALA A 145 -26.54 15.11 1.54
N LEU A 146 -25.63 14.24 1.05
CA LEU A 146 -24.25 14.65 0.83
C LEU A 146 -24.21 15.81 -0.17
N PRO A 147 -23.37 16.82 0.07
CA PRO A 147 -23.21 17.92 -0.85
C PRO A 147 -22.73 17.45 -2.24
N PRO A 148 -22.88 18.27 -3.28
CA PRO A 148 -22.40 17.92 -4.62
C PRO A 148 -20.91 17.59 -4.64
N LYS A 149 -20.50 16.69 -5.56
CA LYS A 149 -19.11 16.26 -5.82
C LYS A 149 -18.42 15.52 -4.67
N TRP A 150 -19.17 15.00 -3.72
CA TRP A 150 -18.69 14.01 -2.79
C TRP A 150 -18.83 12.61 -3.37
N GLN A 151 -17.83 11.75 -3.11
CA GLN A 151 -17.79 10.34 -3.54
C GLN A 151 -17.59 9.47 -2.31
N ILE A 152 -18.26 8.33 -2.28
CA ILE A 152 -18.20 7.41 -1.14
C ILE A 152 -17.19 6.31 -1.46
N ILE A 153 -16.24 6.11 -0.55
CA ILE A 153 -15.39 4.92 -0.48
C ILE A 153 -15.73 4.21 0.83
N ALA A 154 -15.99 2.92 0.75
CA ALA A 154 -16.13 2.04 1.90
C ALA A 154 -14.91 1.13 2.01
N THR A 155 -14.50 0.75 3.21
CA THR A 155 -13.56 -0.34 3.43
C THR A 155 -14.26 -1.51 4.12
N ALA A 156 -13.84 -2.71 3.80
CA ALA A 156 -14.38 -3.93 4.39
C ALA A 156 -13.28 -4.97 4.60
N ASN A 157 -13.47 -5.83 5.59
CA ASN A 157 -12.58 -6.95 5.87
C ASN A 157 -13.21 -8.26 5.35
N PRO A 158 -12.43 -9.18 4.76
CA PRO A 158 -12.95 -10.48 4.38
C PRO A 158 -13.40 -11.27 5.62
N ASP A 159 -14.43 -12.09 5.46
CA ASP A 159 -14.84 -13.03 6.51
C ASP A 159 -13.88 -14.23 6.50
N SER A 160 -12.80 -14.12 7.24
CA SER A 160 -11.81 -15.19 7.42
C SER A 160 -12.04 -16.01 8.70
N GLY A 161 -13.11 -15.71 9.44
CA GLY A 161 -13.37 -16.31 10.75
C GLY A 161 -12.49 -15.77 11.89
N ASP A 162 -11.55 -14.89 11.58
CA ASP A 162 -10.63 -14.28 12.56
C ASP A 162 -11.18 -12.99 13.17
N TYR A 163 -12.25 -12.44 12.58
CA TYR A 163 -12.88 -11.17 12.99
C TYR A 163 -14.38 -11.36 13.17
N SER A 164 -14.93 -10.63 14.12
CA SER A 164 -16.37 -10.39 14.15
C SER A 164 -16.72 -9.42 13.02
N VAL A 165 -17.21 -9.94 11.92
CA VAL A 165 -17.75 -9.17 10.80
C VAL A 165 -19.21 -9.52 10.61
N THR A 166 -20.01 -8.52 10.29
CA THR A 166 -21.40 -8.70 9.89
C THR A 166 -21.44 -9.00 8.40
N ALA A 167 -22.09 -10.10 8.01
CA ALA A 167 -22.23 -10.46 6.61
C ALA A 167 -23.05 -9.39 5.87
N MET A 168 -22.50 -8.87 4.77
CA MET A 168 -23.24 -8.00 3.86
C MET A 168 -24.05 -8.84 2.90
N ASP A 169 -25.33 -8.55 2.79
CA ASP A 169 -26.22 -9.24 1.85
C ASP A 169 -25.99 -8.79 0.40
N ASP A 170 -26.52 -9.58 -0.55
CA ASP A 170 -26.37 -9.29 -1.99
C ASP A 170 -26.96 -7.93 -2.38
N ALA A 171 -28.01 -7.49 -1.68
CA ALA A 171 -28.60 -6.18 -1.93
C ALA A 171 -27.64 -5.04 -1.60
N MET A 172 -26.85 -5.17 -0.56
CA MET A 172 -25.80 -4.20 -0.21
C MET A 172 -24.60 -4.30 -1.17
N LEU A 173 -24.15 -5.51 -1.45
CA LEU A 173 -23.00 -5.75 -2.33
C LEU A 173 -23.25 -5.17 -3.73
N THR A 174 -24.42 -5.33 -4.30
CA THR A 174 -24.75 -4.84 -5.64
C THR A 174 -24.81 -3.32 -5.78
N ARG A 175 -24.76 -2.57 -4.66
CA ARG A 175 -24.76 -1.10 -4.65
C ARG A 175 -23.36 -0.48 -4.75
N MET A 176 -22.34 -1.29 -4.74
CA MET A 176 -20.95 -0.83 -4.71
C MET A 176 -20.11 -1.47 -5.82
N LEU A 177 -19.08 -0.76 -6.24
CA LEU A 177 -18.01 -1.31 -7.07
C LEU A 177 -16.93 -1.88 -6.15
N HIS A 178 -16.61 -3.17 -6.31
CA HIS A 178 -15.69 -3.87 -5.43
C HIS A 178 -14.28 -3.98 -5.99
N MET A 179 -13.29 -3.77 -5.12
CA MET A 179 -11.87 -3.99 -5.38
C MET A 179 -11.22 -4.63 -4.16
N THR A 180 -10.28 -5.54 -4.36
CA THR A 180 -9.57 -6.19 -3.26
C THR A 180 -8.12 -5.74 -3.24
N LEU A 181 -7.71 -5.10 -2.14
CA LEU A 181 -6.32 -4.75 -1.88
C LEU A 181 -5.56 -5.99 -1.43
N VAL A 182 -4.47 -6.29 -2.10
CA VAL A 182 -3.55 -7.37 -1.74
C VAL A 182 -2.17 -6.81 -1.42
N PHE A 183 -1.47 -7.48 -0.51
CA PHE A 183 -0.08 -7.14 -0.23
C PHE A 183 0.82 -7.65 -1.36
N GLU A 184 1.72 -6.78 -1.79
CA GLU A 184 2.83 -7.10 -2.67
C GLU A 184 4.09 -6.42 -2.11
N ALA A 185 5.15 -7.20 -1.88
CA ALA A 185 6.35 -6.71 -1.20
C ALA A 185 7.05 -5.57 -1.96
N LYS A 186 7.20 -5.67 -3.29
CA LYS A 186 7.86 -4.62 -4.09
C LYS A 186 7.13 -3.28 -4.07
N PRO A 187 5.81 -3.18 -4.37
CA PRO A 187 5.06 -1.93 -4.23
C PRO A 187 5.07 -1.36 -2.81
N TRP A 188 4.98 -2.23 -1.79
CA TRP A 188 5.08 -1.81 -0.41
C TRP A 188 6.46 -1.23 -0.08
N ALA A 189 7.53 -1.90 -0.50
CA ALA A 189 8.91 -1.46 -0.28
C ALA A 189 9.20 -0.10 -0.97
N ALA A 190 8.68 0.12 -2.18
CA ALA A 190 8.79 1.40 -2.88
C ALA A 190 8.10 2.54 -2.09
N TRP A 191 6.91 2.29 -1.55
CA TRP A 191 6.23 3.23 -0.66
C TRP A 191 7.01 3.44 0.64
N ALA A 192 7.46 2.35 1.30
CA ALA A 192 8.18 2.39 2.57
C ALA A 192 9.48 3.21 2.47
N LEU A 193 10.19 3.11 1.35
CA LEU A 193 11.39 3.89 1.07
C LEU A 193 11.07 5.40 1.02
N THR A 194 9.98 5.78 0.34
CA THR A 194 9.54 7.19 0.28
C THR A 194 9.00 7.70 1.61
N ALA A 195 8.42 6.82 2.42
CA ALA A 195 7.93 7.11 3.77
C ALA A 195 9.05 7.18 4.82
N GLY A 196 10.30 6.86 4.45
CA GLY A 196 11.46 6.91 5.36
C GLY A 196 11.48 5.79 6.39
N ILE A 197 10.87 4.64 6.06
CA ILE A 197 10.94 3.43 6.89
C ILE A 197 12.39 2.89 6.87
N ASP A 198 12.81 2.27 7.98
CA ASP A 198 14.14 1.68 8.13
C ASP A 198 14.43 0.70 6.99
N THR A 199 15.55 0.93 6.28
CA THR A 199 15.92 0.11 5.12
C THR A 199 16.18 -1.34 5.47
N ARG A 200 16.66 -1.64 6.69
CA ARG A 200 16.83 -3.02 7.19
C ARG A 200 15.51 -3.75 7.28
N GLY A 201 14.44 -3.04 7.66
CA GLY A 201 13.08 -3.57 7.66
C GLY A 201 12.55 -3.80 6.25
N ILE A 202 12.84 -2.89 5.31
CA ILE A 202 12.49 -3.05 3.89
C ILE A 202 13.17 -4.30 3.32
N ASP A 203 14.46 -4.50 3.61
CA ASP A 203 15.23 -5.66 3.19
C ASP A 203 14.66 -6.97 3.74
N PHE A 204 14.25 -6.95 5.01
CA PHE A 204 13.62 -8.09 5.63
C PHE A 204 12.32 -8.49 4.91
N VAL A 205 11.44 -7.53 4.62
CA VAL A 205 10.18 -7.79 3.92
C VAL A 205 10.39 -8.25 2.48
N LEU A 206 11.39 -7.71 1.78
CA LEU A 206 11.74 -8.15 0.43
C LEU A 206 12.36 -9.54 0.41
N THR A 207 13.09 -9.91 1.46
CA THR A 207 13.70 -11.23 1.60
C THR A 207 12.67 -12.31 1.96
N TYR A 208 11.69 -11.95 2.80
CA TYR A 208 10.68 -12.87 3.33
C TYR A 208 9.24 -12.32 3.13
N PRO A 209 8.77 -12.16 1.88
CA PRO A 209 7.45 -11.54 1.62
C PRO A 209 6.27 -12.32 2.21
N GLU A 210 6.42 -13.62 2.44
CA GLU A 210 5.42 -14.51 3.00
C GLU A 210 5.07 -14.21 4.46
N ILE A 211 5.91 -13.49 5.19
CA ILE A 211 5.67 -13.15 6.60
C ILE A 211 4.42 -12.27 6.79
N VAL A 212 4.02 -11.53 5.76
CA VAL A 212 2.87 -10.62 5.81
C VAL A 212 1.52 -11.34 5.73
N ALA A 213 1.53 -12.66 5.63
CA ALA A 213 0.32 -13.49 5.64
C ALA A 213 -0.22 -13.81 7.06
N GLY A 214 0.48 -13.35 8.11
CA GLY A 214 0.12 -13.60 9.52
C GLY A 214 -1.06 -12.76 10.02
N ARG A 215 -1.61 -13.17 11.17
CA ARG A 215 -2.72 -12.46 11.83
C ARG A 215 -2.27 -11.15 12.47
N ARG A 216 -1.08 -11.15 13.09
CA ARG A 216 -0.48 -9.99 13.77
C ARG A 216 0.62 -9.35 12.94
N THR A 217 1.27 -10.09 12.05
CA THR A 217 2.28 -9.55 11.14
C THR A 217 1.61 -8.98 9.91
N THR A 218 1.39 -7.68 9.94
CA THR A 218 0.74 -6.89 8.88
C THR A 218 1.65 -5.74 8.46
N PRO A 219 1.45 -5.10 7.30
CA PRO A 219 2.19 -3.90 6.94
C PRO A 219 2.19 -2.83 8.05
N ARG A 220 1.07 -2.63 8.74
CA ARG A 220 0.97 -1.68 9.87
C ARG A 220 1.89 -2.07 11.03
N SER A 221 1.83 -3.31 11.49
CA SER A 221 2.64 -3.77 12.62
C SER A 221 4.14 -3.82 12.27
N LEU A 222 4.48 -4.13 11.02
CA LEU A 222 5.86 -4.05 10.52
C LEU A 222 6.38 -2.60 10.56
N VAL A 223 5.59 -1.63 10.09
CA VAL A 223 5.95 -0.21 10.15
C VAL A 223 6.13 0.23 11.60
N GLN A 224 5.23 -0.17 12.50
CA GLN A 224 5.36 0.12 13.93
C GLN A 224 6.68 -0.42 14.48
N PHE A 225 7.00 -1.67 14.21
CA PHE A 225 8.24 -2.30 14.66
C PHE A 225 9.48 -1.62 14.06
N PHE A 226 9.52 -1.39 12.74
CA PHE A 226 10.66 -0.78 12.07
C PHE A 226 10.90 0.66 12.52
N THR A 227 9.85 1.37 12.91
CA THR A 227 9.98 2.70 13.52
C THR A 227 10.70 2.64 14.87
N GLN A 228 10.46 1.59 15.67
CA GLN A 228 11.11 1.44 16.99
C GLN A 228 12.59 1.07 16.89
N ILE A 229 13.00 0.34 15.85
CA ILE A 229 14.40 -0.08 15.67
C ILE A 229 15.25 0.91 14.88
N LYS A 230 14.65 1.95 14.31
CA LYS A 230 15.30 2.89 13.38
C LYS A 230 16.56 3.53 13.96
N ASP A 231 16.51 3.91 15.22
CA ASP A 231 17.60 4.62 15.90
C ASP A 231 18.62 3.67 16.56
N ILE A 232 18.48 2.34 16.40
CA ILE A 232 19.45 1.35 16.89
C ILE A 232 20.52 1.18 15.82
N PRO A 233 21.78 1.59 16.06
CA PRO A 233 22.83 1.58 15.05
C PRO A 233 23.15 0.15 14.55
N ASP A 234 23.37 -0.79 15.48
CA ASP A 234 23.61 -2.19 15.17
C ASP A 234 22.58 -3.08 15.87
N LEU A 235 21.77 -3.77 15.06
CA LEU A 235 20.73 -4.65 15.57
C LEU A 235 21.31 -5.93 16.18
N ALA A 236 22.48 -6.38 15.72
CA ALA A 236 23.12 -7.60 16.24
C ALA A 236 23.63 -7.39 17.67
N ASP A 237 24.15 -6.20 17.97
CA ASP A 237 24.61 -5.86 19.33
C ASP A 237 23.46 -5.64 20.31
N SER A 238 22.23 -5.48 19.80
CA SER A 238 21.03 -5.14 20.59
C SER A 238 19.92 -6.18 20.45
N LEU A 239 20.25 -7.45 20.17
CA LEU A 239 19.28 -8.51 19.85
C LEU A 239 18.20 -8.70 20.93
N ASP A 240 18.55 -8.58 22.21
CA ASP A 240 17.58 -8.72 23.30
C ASP A 240 16.50 -7.62 23.23
N LEU A 241 16.93 -6.37 23.07
CA LEU A 241 16.01 -5.25 22.89
C LEU A 241 15.16 -5.39 21.62
N VAL A 242 15.79 -5.74 20.51
CA VAL A 242 15.13 -5.96 19.22
C VAL A 242 14.07 -7.06 19.34
N SER A 243 14.39 -8.17 20.04
CA SER A 243 13.46 -9.28 20.27
C SER A 243 12.24 -8.86 21.10
N VAL A 244 12.45 -8.05 22.13
CA VAL A 244 11.37 -7.51 22.98
C VAL A 244 10.46 -6.57 22.17
N LEU A 245 11.04 -5.66 21.37
CA LEU A 245 10.27 -4.76 20.51
C LEU A 245 9.48 -5.53 19.44
N ALA A 246 10.11 -6.54 18.84
CA ALA A 246 9.46 -7.39 17.86
C ALA A 246 8.28 -8.17 18.47
N ALA A 247 8.44 -8.72 19.70
CA ALA A 247 7.39 -9.44 20.40
C ALA A 247 6.16 -8.55 20.70
N GLY A 248 6.36 -7.26 20.90
CA GLY A 248 5.28 -6.28 21.06
C GLY A 248 4.44 -6.06 19.80
N CYS A 249 5.02 -6.27 18.63
CA CYS A 249 4.41 -5.91 17.34
C CYS A 249 4.06 -7.12 16.45
N LEU A 250 4.85 -8.19 16.48
CA LEU A 250 4.85 -9.24 15.47
C LEU A 250 4.47 -10.60 16.04
N GLU A 251 4.26 -11.57 15.17
CA GLU A 251 4.07 -12.99 15.53
C GLU A 251 5.39 -13.70 15.81
N GLU A 252 5.36 -14.73 16.62
CA GLU A 252 6.54 -15.50 17.03
C GLU A 252 7.37 -16.03 15.85
N ALA A 253 6.70 -16.55 14.81
CA ALA A 253 7.37 -17.02 13.60
C ALA A 253 8.13 -15.89 12.88
N THR A 254 7.55 -14.70 12.83
CA THR A 254 8.18 -13.52 12.22
C THR A 254 9.35 -13.01 13.07
N ILE A 255 9.23 -13.04 14.41
CA ILE A 255 10.31 -12.67 15.32
C ILE A 255 11.52 -13.57 15.09
N GLY A 256 11.32 -14.91 15.06
CA GLY A 256 12.39 -15.86 14.77
C GLY A 256 13.07 -15.63 13.43
N SER A 257 12.28 -15.31 12.40
CA SER A 257 12.81 -14.98 11.06
C SER A 257 13.61 -13.68 11.07
N PHE A 258 13.15 -12.64 11.79
CA PHE A 258 13.86 -11.37 11.91
C PHE A 258 15.17 -11.48 12.70
N VAL A 259 15.15 -12.19 13.82
CA VAL A 259 16.36 -12.45 14.62
C VAL A 259 17.42 -13.18 13.77
N ARG A 260 17.00 -14.21 13.02
CA ARG A 260 17.90 -14.90 12.10
C ARG A 260 18.42 -13.98 11.00
N PHE A 261 17.56 -13.14 10.42
CA PHE A 261 17.95 -12.13 9.43
C PHE A 261 19.06 -11.20 9.95
N VAL A 262 18.96 -10.77 11.21
CA VAL A 262 19.98 -9.94 11.84
C VAL A 262 21.26 -10.75 12.12
N GLN A 263 21.14 -11.95 12.68
CA GLN A 263 22.28 -12.83 13.01
C GLN A 263 23.08 -13.25 11.75
N ASP A 264 22.40 -13.52 10.64
CA ASP A 264 23.02 -13.85 9.36
C ASP A 264 23.65 -12.61 8.68
N SER A 265 23.70 -11.47 9.37
CA SER A 265 24.22 -10.19 8.87
C SER A 265 23.51 -9.68 7.61
N LEU A 266 22.28 -10.12 7.34
CA LEU A 266 21.49 -9.71 6.19
C LEU A 266 21.01 -8.26 6.31
N SER A 267 20.98 -7.72 7.51
CA SER A 267 20.75 -6.30 7.78
C SER A 267 21.89 -5.38 7.32
N ARG A 268 23.01 -5.96 6.87
CA ARG A 268 24.20 -5.25 6.36
C ARG A 268 24.36 -5.34 4.84
N LEU A 269 23.28 -5.65 4.12
CA LEU A 269 23.31 -5.63 2.66
C LEU A 269 23.75 -4.26 2.12
N PRO A 270 24.62 -4.20 1.09
CA PRO A 270 25.00 -2.94 0.49
C PRO A 270 23.75 -2.20 -0.03
N SER A 271 23.74 -0.88 0.15
CA SER A 271 22.63 -0.08 -0.38
C SER A 271 22.71 0.00 -1.92
N PRO A 272 21.60 0.21 -2.62
CA PRO A 272 21.63 0.49 -4.07
C PRO A 272 22.54 1.65 -4.43
N GLU A 273 22.58 2.68 -3.57
CA GLU A 273 23.43 3.86 -3.75
C GLU A 273 24.91 3.49 -3.63
N GLU A 274 25.31 2.66 -2.64
CA GLU A 274 26.68 2.13 -2.53
C GLU A 274 27.12 1.35 -3.76
N ILE A 275 26.20 0.69 -4.46
CA ILE A 275 26.49 -0.04 -5.70
C ILE A 275 26.51 0.93 -6.90
N LEU A 276 25.43 1.69 -7.08
CA LEU A 276 25.23 2.51 -8.27
C LEU A 276 26.16 3.74 -8.32
N LEU A 277 26.47 4.34 -7.16
CA LEU A 277 27.28 5.55 -7.06
C LEU A 277 28.75 5.28 -6.69
N ALA A 278 29.17 4.02 -6.60
CA ALA A 278 30.56 3.64 -6.35
C ALA A 278 31.51 4.30 -7.36
N GLU A 279 32.71 4.62 -6.93
CA GLU A 279 33.76 5.14 -7.84
C GLU A 279 34.23 4.04 -8.81
N SER A 280 34.25 2.78 -8.33
CA SER A 280 34.67 1.64 -9.12
C SER A 280 33.87 0.38 -8.73
N PRO A 281 33.61 -0.56 -9.67
CA PRO A 281 33.04 -1.86 -9.37
C PRO A 281 33.81 -2.67 -8.31
N LYS A 282 35.10 -2.39 -8.15
CA LYS A 282 35.95 -3.04 -7.14
C LYS A 282 35.54 -2.70 -5.69
N ASP A 283 34.81 -1.62 -5.50
CA ASP A 283 34.42 -1.15 -4.16
C ASP A 283 33.24 -1.97 -3.59
N PHE A 284 32.39 -2.53 -4.44
CA PHE A 284 31.20 -3.27 -3.99
C PHE A 284 31.17 -4.76 -4.40
N LEU A 285 31.78 -5.16 -5.53
CA LEU A 285 31.71 -6.54 -6.03
C LEU A 285 32.25 -7.58 -5.05
N PRO A 286 33.36 -7.36 -4.31
CA PRO A 286 33.83 -8.31 -3.30
C PRO A 286 32.78 -8.53 -2.20
N ARG A 287 32.15 -7.44 -1.71
CA ARG A 287 31.11 -7.52 -0.68
C ARG A 287 29.89 -8.30 -1.18
N VAL A 288 29.48 -8.10 -2.42
CA VAL A 288 28.37 -8.86 -3.03
C VAL A 288 28.71 -10.35 -3.13
N ARG A 289 29.96 -10.71 -3.52
CA ARG A 289 30.40 -12.10 -3.57
C ARG A 289 30.42 -12.75 -2.19
N ASP A 290 30.98 -12.07 -1.21
CA ASP A 290 31.08 -12.57 0.17
C ASP A 290 29.70 -12.82 0.79
N LEU A 291 28.74 -11.92 0.56
CA LEU A 291 27.36 -12.08 1.01
C LEU A 291 26.67 -13.32 0.43
N VAL A 292 26.96 -13.62 -0.85
CA VAL A 292 26.35 -14.75 -1.56
C VAL A 292 27.03 -16.07 -1.23
N ALA A 293 28.32 -16.05 -0.89
CA ALA A 293 29.08 -17.25 -0.62
C ALA A 293 28.59 -18.06 0.59
N GLY A 294 27.88 -17.43 1.53
CA GLY A 294 27.21 -18.06 2.67
C GLY A 294 28.08 -19.01 3.48
N THR A 295 27.82 -19.17 4.75
CA THR A 295 28.41 -20.21 5.59
C THR A 295 27.78 -21.56 5.20
N GLY A 296 28.49 -22.38 4.38
CA GLY A 296 28.04 -23.74 4.04
C GLY A 296 27.90 -24.07 2.57
N GLY A 297 28.36 -23.21 1.65
CA GLY A 297 28.46 -23.50 0.22
C GLY A 297 27.16 -23.42 -0.60
N ALA A 298 26.02 -23.14 0.00
CA ALA A 298 24.78 -22.84 -0.72
C ALA A 298 24.76 -21.34 -1.08
N ARG A 299 24.58 -21.04 -2.36
CA ARG A 299 24.45 -19.64 -2.82
C ARG A 299 23.16 -19.02 -2.30
N ARG A 300 23.26 -17.84 -1.68
CA ARG A 300 22.12 -17.07 -1.16
C ARG A 300 21.46 -16.27 -2.28
N VAL A 301 20.70 -16.96 -3.15
CA VAL A 301 19.99 -16.35 -4.29
C VAL A 301 18.89 -15.39 -3.82
N ASP A 302 18.30 -15.63 -2.65
CA ASP A 302 17.35 -14.77 -1.97
C ASP A 302 17.89 -13.34 -1.76
N LEU A 303 19.15 -13.21 -1.34
CA LEU A 303 19.81 -11.92 -1.15
C LEU A 303 20.04 -11.17 -2.46
N LEU A 304 20.42 -11.90 -3.50
CA LEU A 304 20.59 -11.31 -4.83
C LEU A 304 19.26 -10.82 -5.38
N SER A 305 18.18 -11.56 -5.18
CA SER A 305 16.83 -11.13 -5.56
C SER A 305 16.44 -9.84 -4.84
N THR A 306 16.72 -9.75 -3.54
CA THR A 306 16.49 -8.54 -2.73
C THR A 306 17.32 -7.36 -3.24
N LEU A 307 18.60 -7.53 -3.50
CA LEU A 307 19.47 -6.49 -4.08
C LEU A 307 18.96 -6.02 -5.44
N CYS A 308 18.59 -6.94 -6.33
CA CYS A 308 18.01 -6.61 -7.64
C CYS A 308 16.73 -5.79 -7.51
N ALA A 309 15.83 -6.19 -6.60
CA ALA A 309 14.58 -5.44 -6.35
C ALA A 309 14.85 -4.04 -5.81
N ARG A 310 15.81 -3.88 -4.90
CA ARG A 310 16.22 -2.58 -4.36
C ARG A 310 16.84 -1.66 -5.42
N ILE A 311 17.72 -2.20 -6.26
CA ILE A 311 18.35 -1.48 -7.37
C ILE A 311 17.24 -0.99 -8.34
N GLU A 312 16.28 -1.85 -8.70
CA GLU A 312 15.16 -1.46 -9.54
C GLU A 312 14.36 -0.30 -8.92
N MET A 313 14.04 -0.38 -7.62
CA MET A 313 13.29 0.66 -6.92
C MET A 313 14.04 1.99 -6.88
N GLU A 314 15.34 1.96 -6.59
CA GLU A 314 16.15 3.18 -6.55
C GLU A 314 16.26 3.82 -7.92
N LEU A 315 16.44 3.05 -8.97
CA LEU A 315 16.48 3.56 -10.35
C LEU A 315 15.14 4.17 -10.81
N ARG A 316 14.02 3.68 -10.28
CA ARG A 316 12.68 4.26 -10.53
C ARG A 316 12.39 5.51 -9.72
N ARG A 317 13.14 5.75 -8.65
CA ARG A 317 12.93 6.88 -7.75
C ARG A 317 13.20 8.20 -8.48
N ALA A 318 12.22 9.10 -8.49
CA ALA A 318 12.32 10.39 -9.20
C ALA A 318 13.47 11.28 -8.70
N SER A 319 13.86 11.13 -7.43
CA SER A 319 14.97 11.88 -6.81
C SER A 319 16.35 11.27 -7.05
N PHE A 320 16.45 10.05 -7.57
CA PHE A 320 17.75 9.42 -7.86
C PHE A 320 18.50 10.21 -8.93
N GLN A 321 19.74 10.57 -8.63
CA GLN A 321 20.64 11.27 -9.54
C GLN A 321 21.79 10.31 -9.92
N PRO A 322 21.79 9.76 -11.15
CA PRO A 322 22.86 8.88 -11.57
C PRO A 322 24.19 9.62 -11.67
N SER A 323 25.27 8.99 -11.24
CA SER A 323 26.65 9.42 -11.51
C SER A 323 27.10 8.96 -12.90
N VAL A 324 28.27 9.43 -13.32
CA VAL A 324 28.90 8.99 -14.58
C VAL A 324 29.12 7.47 -14.60
N ASN A 325 29.40 6.87 -13.44
CA ASN A 325 29.73 5.47 -13.30
C ASN A 325 28.50 4.57 -13.08
N SER A 326 27.30 5.13 -12.82
CA SER A 326 26.14 4.34 -12.44
C SER A 326 25.74 3.26 -13.46
N ALA A 327 25.88 3.57 -14.76
CA ALA A 327 25.60 2.61 -15.83
C ALA A 327 26.62 1.48 -15.87
N GLU A 328 27.90 1.80 -15.73
CA GLU A 328 28.99 0.80 -15.69
C GLU A 328 28.87 -0.07 -14.44
N ASN A 329 28.63 0.51 -13.28
CA ASN A 329 28.46 -0.21 -12.03
C ASN A 329 27.27 -1.20 -12.10
N LEU A 330 26.15 -0.79 -12.71
CA LEU A 330 25.00 -1.68 -12.92
C LEU A 330 25.35 -2.83 -13.86
N ILE A 331 26.08 -2.58 -14.94
CA ILE A 331 26.49 -3.60 -15.89
C ILE A 331 27.44 -4.60 -15.21
N GLU A 332 28.43 -4.11 -14.49
CA GLU A 332 29.39 -4.96 -13.78
C GLU A 332 28.73 -5.77 -12.64
N PHE A 333 27.73 -5.18 -11.96
CA PHE A 333 26.90 -5.91 -11.02
C PHE A 333 26.16 -7.06 -11.72
N LEU A 334 25.49 -6.80 -12.83
CA LEU A 334 24.75 -7.82 -13.59
C LEU A 334 25.66 -8.90 -14.19
N LEU A 335 26.88 -8.54 -14.59
CA LEU A 335 27.88 -9.48 -15.12
C LEU A 335 28.59 -10.30 -14.03
N CYS A 336 28.39 -9.94 -12.75
CA CYS A 336 29.03 -10.68 -11.66
C CYS A 336 28.65 -12.16 -11.72
N ASP A 337 29.63 -13.02 -11.59
CA ASP A 337 29.52 -14.47 -11.71
C ASP A 337 28.56 -15.14 -10.70
N VAL A 338 28.31 -14.47 -9.60
CA VAL A 338 27.39 -14.96 -8.56
C VAL A 338 25.92 -14.71 -8.87
N ILE A 339 25.58 -13.81 -9.82
CA ILE A 339 24.19 -13.50 -10.16
C ILE A 339 23.65 -14.51 -11.17
N PRO A 340 22.58 -15.27 -10.84
CA PRO A 340 21.93 -16.20 -11.74
C PRO A 340 21.36 -15.54 -13.00
N GLY A 341 21.32 -16.28 -14.11
CA GLY A 341 20.85 -15.77 -15.40
C GLY A 341 19.38 -15.33 -15.41
N ASP A 342 18.54 -16.03 -14.64
CA ASP A 342 17.11 -15.67 -14.46
C ASP A 342 16.92 -14.33 -13.76
N LEU A 343 17.71 -14.04 -12.72
CA LEU A 343 17.68 -12.72 -12.06
C LEU A 343 18.22 -11.61 -12.96
N ARG A 344 19.26 -11.88 -13.75
CA ARG A 344 19.76 -10.92 -14.77
C ARG A 344 18.66 -10.57 -15.75
N PHE A 345 18.00 -11.59 -16.28
CA PHE A 345 16.91 -11.42 -17.25
C PHE A 345 15.72 -10.66 -16.65
N ALA A 346 15.31 -11.03 -15.44
CA ALA A 346 14.21 -10.36 -14.75
C ALA A 346 14.52 -8.87 -14.55
N LEU A 347 15.69 -8.54 -13.99
CA LEU A 347 16.07 -7.15 -13.75
C LEU A 347 16.20 -6.35 -15.07
N HIS A 348 16.77 -6.96 -16.11
CA HIS A 348 16.88 -6.33 -17.43
C HIS A 348 15.48 -6.04 -18.03
N ARG A 349 14.57 -7.00 -17.98
CA ARG A 349 13.18 -6.82 -18.45
C ARG A 349 12.49 -5.69 -17.69
N ASP A 350 12.63 -5.66 -16.38
CA ASP A 350 11.98 -4.70 -15.51
C ASP A 350 12.61 -3.29 -15.65
N LEU A 351 13.88 -3.21 -16.03
CA LEU A 351 14.60 -1.95 -16.29
C LEU A 351 14.56 -1.47 -17.75
N GLY A 352 14.03 -2.28 -18.68
CA GLY A 352 14.12 -2.01 -20.13
C GLY A 352 13.83 -0.56 -20.57
N PRO A 353 12.79 0.13 -20.04
CA PRO A 353 12.56 1.55 -20.31
C PRO A 353 13.48 2.50 -19.53
N ILE A 354 14.05 2.07 -18.43
CA ILE A 354 14.79 2.89 -17.45
C ILE A 354 16.29 2.86 -17.73
N GLY A 355 16.80 1.84 -18.39
CA GLY A 355 18.22 1.76 -18.78
C GLY A 355 18.69 2.98 -19.58
N MET A 356 17.78 3.65 -20.29
CA MET A 356 18.05 4.93 -20.95
C MET A 356 18.20 6.12 -19.99
N MET A 357 17.70 6.03 -18.76
CA MET A 357 17.74 7.12 -17.76
C MET A 357 19.05 7.17 -16.95
N LEU A 358 19.90 6.16 -17.09
CA LEU A 358 21.22 6.11 -16.41
C LEU A 358 22.27 7.00 -17.05
N VAL A 359 21.96 7.61 -18.19
CA VAL A 359 22.88 8.55 -18.83
C VAL A 359 22.75 9.92 -18.13
N PRO A 360 23.84 10.50 -17.58
CA PRO A 360 23.81 11.82 -16.98
C PRO A 360 23.24 12.86 -17.95
N GLY A 361 22.23 13.64 -17.50
CA GLY A 361 21.58 14.67 -18.32
C GLY A 361 20.40 14.19 -19.18
N ALA A 362 20.11 12.90 -19.28
CA ALA A 362 18.98 12.38 -20.08
C ALA A 362 17.60 12.83 -19.56
N ARG A 363 17.48 13.10 -18.26
CA ARG A 363 16.20 13.58 -17.65
C ARG A 363 15.85 15.02 -18.01
N THR A 364 16.84 15.84 -18.40
CA THR A 364 16.64 17.26 -18.69
C THR A 364 16.46 17.57 -20.18
N ALA A 365 16.78 16.63 -21.07
CA ALA A 365 16.95 16.97 -22.47
C ALA A 365 15.91 16.36 -23.43
N GLY A 366 15.01 15.47 -23.03
CA GLY A 366 14.12 14.78 -24.00
C GLY A 366 14.88 14.14 -25.19
N ALA A 367 16.21 14.00 -25.05
CA ALA A 367 17.10 13.63 -26.13
C ALA A 367 17.28 12.12 -26.20
N ALA A 368 16.99 11.55 -27.34
CA ALA A 368 17.38 10.20 -27.68
C ALA A 368 18.89 9.99 -27.38
N CYS A 369 19.18 9.05 -26.50
CA CYS A 369 20.54 8.70 -26.10
C CYS A 369 21.38 8.40 -27.35
N LYS A 370 22.33 9.26 -27.68
CA LYS A 370 23.27 9.07 -28.80
C LYS A 370 24.43 8.14 -28.45
N ASP A 371 24.58 7.71 -27.19
CA ASP A 371 25.63 6.81 -26.82
C ASP A 371 25.26 5.34 -27.10
N ARG A 372 25.47 4.98 -28.35
CA ARG A 372 25.29 3.60 -28.86
C ARG A 372 26.15 2.55 -28.12
N ARG A 373 27.17 2.97 -27.35
CA ARG A 373 28.05 2.03 -26.61
C ARG A 373 27.33 1.42 -25.41
N VAL A 374 26.58 2.23 -24.63
CA VAL A 374 25.84 1.72 -23.47
C VAL A 374 24.70 0.81 -23.94
N ALA A 375 23.91 1.24 -24.95
CA ALA A 375 22.88 0.41 -25.55
C ALA A 375 23.44 -0.86 -26.22
N SER A 376 24.59 -0.77 -26.89
CA SER A 376 25.27 -1.92 -27.51
C SER A 376 25.85 -2.89 -26.48
N ASN A 377 26.33 -2.41 -25.33
CA ASN A 377 26.81 -3.30 -24.28
C ASN A 377 25.67 -4.01 -23.56
N ILE A 378 24.56 -3.33 -23.31
CA ILE A 378 23.34 -3.97 -22.79
C ILE A 378 22.81 -5.01 -23.78
N LEU A 379 22.80 -4.72 -25.09
CA LEU A 379 22.39 -5.68 -26.14
C LEU A 379 23.36 -6.85 -26.36
N LYS A 380 24.65 -6.72 -25.99
CA LYS A 380 25.65 -7.81 -26.06
C LYS A 380 25.62 -8.73 -24.85
N MET A 381 24.88 -8.41 -23.82
CA MET A 381 24.72 -9.23 -22.62
C MET A 381 23.72 -10.38 -22.80
N PHE A 382 23.01 -10.42 -23.92
CA PHE A 382 22.04 -11.42 -24.35
C PHE A 382 22.31 -11.86 -25.79
#